data_745d7ee6f93029f1fb6fb1a5230b1dec
#
_entry.id   745d7ee6f93029f1fb6fb1a5230b1dec
#
_cell.length_a   1.000
_cell.length_b   1.000
_cell.length_c   1.000
_cell.angle_alpha   90.00
_cell.angle_beta   90.00
_cell.angle_gamma   90.00
#
_symmetry.space_group_name_H-M   'P 1'
#
loop_
_entity.id
_entity.type
_entity.pdbx_description
1 polymer ?
#
loop_
_entity_poly.entity_id
_entity_poly.type
_entity_poly.pdbx_seq_one_letter_code
_entity_poly.pdbx_strand_id
1 'polypeptide(L)'
;MTEIDSILKDAQSVAVSGHVRPDGDCVGSTLAVYNYIKDYYPDIKARLYLEPSPNIFKFMQRADEIDSSYADDTVYDLFIACDCSDTGRLGSAAKYFESAKRTLCIDHHVTNGAFADANYIFPDASSTCELVFELLPKERITIQIAECIYTGMVHDTGVFQYSCTSKKTMDIAGSLMEMGIDYSRIIDCLLYTSPSPRDLSTS
;
A
#
# COMPACT_ATOMS: atom_id res chain seq x y z
N MET A 1 -12.50 -17.01 -8.38
CA MET A 1 -12.69 -15.82 -7.50
C MET A 1 -11.47 -15.82 -6.61
N THR A 2 -10.66 -14.80 -6.68
CA THR A 2 -9.46 -14.67 -5.84
C THR A 2 -9.85 -14.27 -4.41
N GLU A 3 -8.88 -14.33 -3.49
CA GLU A 3 -9.13 -13.99 -2.09
C GLU A 3 -9.62 -12.56 -1.93
N ILE A 4 -9.00 -11.60 -2.64
CA ILE A 4 -9.42 -10.18 -2.61
C ILE A 4 -10.84 -9.98 -3.16
N ASP A 5 -11.21 -10.70 -4.23
CA ASP A 5 -12.56 -10.62 -4.81
C ASP A 5 -13.62 -11.11 -3.81
N SER A 6 -13.29 -12.14 -3.03
CA SER A 6 -14.18 -12.67 -1.98
C SER A 6 -14.35 -11.67 -0.82
N ILE A 7 -13.30 -10.95 -0.47
CA ILE A 7 -13.31 -9.94 0.59
C ILE A 7 -14.12 -8.70 0.16
N LEU A 8 -13.98 -8.27 -1.10
CA LEU A 8 -14.71 -7.13 -1.67
C LEU A 8 -16.17 -7.44 -1.96
N LYS A 9 -16.54 -8.74 -2.05
CA LYS A 9 -17.89 -9.17 -2.32
C LYS A 9 -18.88 -8.53 -1.32
N ASP A 10 -19.99 -8.04 -1.83
CA ASP A 10 -21.07 -7.42 -1.07
C ASP A 10 -20.73 -6.07 -0.38
N ALA A 11 -19.51 -5.53 -0.54
CA ALA A 11 -19.16 -4.20 -0.07
C ALA A 11 -19.66 -3.14 -1.07
N GLN A 12 -20.39 -2.14 -0.59
CA GLN A 12 -20.79 -0.96 -1.38
C GLN A 12 -19.89 0.24 -1.09
N SER A 13 -19.21 0.24 0.04
CA SER A 13 -18.27 1.29 0.46
C SER A 13 -17.03 0.68 1.10
N VAL A 14 -15.84 1.17 0.69
CA VAL A 14 -14.54 0.69 1.17
C VAL A 14 -13.66 1.88 1.52
N ALA A 15 -13.08 1.85 2.72
CA ALA A 15 -11.97 2.72 3.07
C ALA A 15 -10.66 1.93 3.01
N VAL A 16 -9.62 2.55 2.45
CA VAL A 16 -8.24 2.02 2.47
C VAL A 16 -7.39 3.00 3.25
N SER A 17 -6.52 2.52 4.11
CA SER A 17 -5.57 3.37 4.84
C SER A 17 -4.34 2.57 5.25
N GLY A 18 -3.31 3.27 5.71
CA GLY A 18 -2.08 2.71 6.24
C GLY A 18 -1.62 3.45 7.49
N HIS A 19 -0.33 3.33 7.81
CA HIS A 19 0.20 3.92 9.03
C HIS A 19 0.44 5.45 8.94
N VAL A 20 0.47 6.13 10.11
CA VAL A 20 0.88 7.52 10.25
C VAL A 20 2.31 7.73 9.75
N ARG A 21 2.58 8.90 9.14
CA ARG A 21 3.86 9.20 8.47
C ARG A 21 4.16 8.16 7.39
N PRO A 22 3.29 8.07 6.37
CA PRO A 22 3.38 7.01 5.38
C PRO A 22 4.68 7.08 4.58
N ASP A 23 5.31 5.94 4.44
CA ASP A 23 6.51 5.73 3.62
C ASP A 23 6.16 5.10 2.27
N GLY A 24 7.17 4.61 1.53
CA GLY A 24 6.95 4.09 0.18
C GLY A 24 6.16 2.80 0.14
N ASP A 25 6.26 1.93 1.15
CA ASP A 25 5.48 0.69 1.19
C ASP A 25 4.03 0.96 1.59
N CYS A 26 3.84 1.83 2.58
CA CYS A 26 2.50 2.25 2.98
C CYS A 26 1.74 2.95 1.85
N VAL A 27 2.36 3.92 1.16
CA VAL A 27 1.73 4.62 0.02
C VAL A 27 1.53 3.69 -1.17
N GLY A 28 2.53 2.85 -1.48
CA GLY A 28 2.48 1.92 -2.59
C GLY A 28 1.40 0.85 -2.42
N SER A 29 1.34 0.19 -1.26
CA SER A 29 0.38 -0.87 -0.97
C SER A 29 -1.06 -0.34 -0.93
N THR A 30 -1.30 0.79 -0.27
CA THR A 30 -2.62 1.41 -0.21
C THR A 30 -3.11 1.88 -1.58
N LEU A 31 -2.26 2.54 -2.38
CA LEU A 31 -2.60 2.96 -3.74
C LEU A 31 -2.81 1.76 -4.67
N ALA A 32 -2.04 0.70 -4.55
CA ALA A 32 -2.24 -0.51 -5.36
C ALA A 32 -3.62 -1.12 -5.13
N VAL A 33 -4.02 -1.29 -3.86
CA VAL A 33 -5.34 -1.78 -3.48
C VAL A 33 -6.45 -0.81 -3.92
N TYR A 34 -6.26 0.48 -3.70
CA TYR A 34 -7.23 1.51 -4.10
C TYR A 34 -7.44 1.55 -5.62
N ASN A 35 -6.35 1.56 -6.41
CA ASN A 35 -6.42 1.51 -7.86
C ASN A 35 -7.14 0.25 -8.34
N TYR A 36 -6.85 -0.92 -7.75
CA TYR A 36 -7.52 -2.16 -8.07
C TYR A 36 -9.04 -2.07 -7.85
N ILE A 37 -9.48 -1.52 -6.72
CA ILE A 37 -10.91 -1.34 -6.43
C ILE A 37 -11.54 -0.38 -7.44
N LYS A 38 -10.90 0.76 -7.72
CA LYS A 38 -11.42 1.76 -8.67
C LYS A 38 -11.54 1.24 -10.10
N ASP A 39 -10.61 0.38 -10.53
CA ASP A 39 -10.56 -0.11 -11.91
C ASP A 39 -11.53 -1.30 -12.15
N TYR A 40 -11.70 -2.18 -11.14
CA TYR A 40 -12.45 -3.42 -11.32
C TYR A 40 -13.78 -3.48 -10.56
N TYR A 41 -14.02 -2.56 -9.63
CA TYR A 41 -15.23 -2.45 -8.84
C TYR A 41 -15.78 -1.01 -8.82
N PRO A 42 -16.13 -0.44 -10.00
CA PRO A 42 -16.50 0.98 -10.12
C PRO A 42 -17.74 1.36 -9.32
N ASP A 43 -18.59 0.39 -8.98
CA ASP A 43 -19.79 0.59 -8.16
C ASP A 43 -19.48 0.72 -6.66
N ILE A 44 -18.29 0.31 -6.22
CA ILE A 44 -17.84 0.48 -4.84
C ILE A 44 -17.41 1.94 -4.62
N LYS A 45 -17.99 2.57 -3.63
CA LYS A 45 -17.56 3.90 -3.16
C LYS A 45 -16.28 3.77 -2.35
N ALA A 46 -15.13 3.76 -3.04
CA ALA A 46 -13.82 3.66 -2.39
C ALA A 46 -13.29 5.04 -1.98
N ARG A 47 -12.63 5.10 -0.81
CA ARG A 47 -11.86 6.24 -0.29
C ARG A 47 -10.50 5.77 0.19
N LEU A 48 -9.48 6.61 -0.01
CA LEU A 48 -8.12 6.38 0.46
C LEU A 48 -7.74 7.49 1.43
N TYR A 49 -7.42 7.10 2.66
CA TYR A 49 -7.03 8.01 3.74
C TYR A 49 -5.57 7.78 4.12
N LEU A 50 -4.74 8.80 3.97
CA LEU A 50 -3.37 8.82 4.49
C LEU A 50 -3.03 10.21 4.99
N GLU A 51 -2.10 10.30 5.95
CA GLU A 51 -1.47 11.57 6.25
C GLU A 51 -0.76 12.14 5.01
N PRO A 52 -0.49 13.47 4.96
CA PRO A 52 0.26 14.05 3.86
C PRO A 52 1.57 13.30 3.61
N SER A 53 1.70 12.70 2.44
CA SER A 53 2.88 11.94 2.03
C SER A 53 3.89 12.83 1.28
N PRO A 54 5.18 12.47 1.27
CA PRO A 54 6.18 13.19 0.49
C PRO A 54 5.80 13.32 -1.00
N ASN A 55 6.15 14.47 -1.60
CA ASN A 55 5.85 14.75 -3.01
C ASN A 55 6.46 13.74 -4.00
N ILE A 56 7.46 12.99 -3.56
CA ILE A 56 8.12 11.96 -4.37
C ILE A 56 7.17 10.83 -4.81
N PHE A 57 6.06 10.63 -4.10
CA PHE A 57 5.07 9.61 -4.40
C PHE A 57 3.93 10.09 -5.31
N LYS A 58 3.90 11.39 -5.67
CA LYS A 58 2.82 11.98 -6.49
C LYS A 58 2.77 11.47 -7.94
N PHE A 59 3.78 10.75 -8.40
CA PHE A 59 3.76 10.16 -9.74
C PHE A 59 2.84 8.93 -9.84
N MET A 60 2.52 8.29 -8.71
CA MET A 60 1.64 7.13 -8.69
C MET A 60 0.19 7.53 -9.01
N GLN A 61 -0.49 6.68 -9.76
CA GLN A 61 -1.88 6.91 -10.17
C GLN A 61 -2.79 7.14 -8.96
N ARG A 62 -3.63 8.17 -9.03
CA ARG A 62 -4.58 8.58 -7.97
C ARG A 62 -3.94 8.99 -6.63
N ALA A 63 -2.64 9.31 -6.62
CA ALA A 63 -2.03 9.87 -5.42
C ALA A 63 -2.64 11.22 -5.01
N ASP A 64 -3.25 11.94 -5.95
CA ASP A 64 -4.00 13.18 -5.73
C ASP A 64 -5.42 12.95 -5.16
N GLU A 65 -5.92 11.72 -5.17
CA GLU A 65 -7.19 11.34 -4.53
C GLU A 65 -7.04 10.98 -3.04
N ILE A 66 -5.83 10.98 -2.49
CA ILE A 66 -5.57 10.73 -1.06
C ILE A 66 -6.24 11.82 -0.21
N ASP A 67 -7.15 11.41 0.66
CA ASP A 67 -7.80 12.32 1.60
C ASP A 67 -7.03 12.36 2.93
N SER A 68 -6.38 13.49 3.18
CA SER A 68 -5.68 13.76 4.44
C SER A 68 -6.51 14.62 5.41
N SER A 69 -7.75 14.97 5.04
CA SER A 69 -8.61 15.80 5.89
C SER A 69 -9.33 15.01 6.96
N TYR A 70 -9.63 13.74 6.69
CA TYR A 70 -10.43 12.87 7.57
C TYR A 70 -11.76 13.53 8.02
N ALA A 71 -12.36 14.36 7.15
CA ALA A 71 -13.43 15.27 7.54
C ALA A 71 -14.83 14.63 7.59
N ASP A 72 -15.01 13.47 6.94
CA ASP A 72 -16.30 12.78 6.94
C ASP A 72 -16.44 11.80 8.11
N ASP A 73 -17.67 11.35 8.37
CA ASP A 73 -18.03 10.37 9.40
C ASP A 73 -18.70 9.13 8.76
N THR A 74 -18.25 8.76 7.55
CA THR A 74 -18.80 7.63 6.82
C THR A 74 -18.51 6.31 7.56
N VAL A 75 -19.54 5.49 7.74
CA VAL A 75 -19.40 4.10 8.19
C VAL A 75 -19.24 3.22 6.96
N TYR A 76 -18.07 2.59 6.83
CA TYR A 76 -17.73 1.76 5.68
C TYR A 76 -18.19 0.31 5.85
N ASP A 77 -18.56 -0.35 4.73
CA ASP A 77 -18.84 -1.78 4.75
C ASP A 77 -17.55 -2.61 4.96
N LEU A 78 -16.42 -2.07 4.50
CA LEU A 78 -15.10 -2.69 4.67
C LEU A 78 -14.04 -1.61 4.86
N PHE A 79 -13.16 -1.80 5.84
CA PHE A 79 -11.93 -1.04 5.98
C PHE A 79 -10.73 -1.95 5.71
N ILE A 80 -9.82 -1.51 4.86
CA ILE A 80 -8.58 -2.23 4.53
C ILE A 80 -7.40 -1.44 5.09
N ALA A 81 -6.71 -2.00 6.08
CA ALA A 81 -5.46 -1.49 6.61
C ALA A 81 -4.29 -2.15 5.88
N CYS A 82 -3.44 -1.36 5.23
CA CYS A 82 -2.20 -1.84 4.62
C CYS A 82 -1.01 -1.31 5.41
N ASP A 83 0.00 -2.14 5.58
CA ASP A 83 1.28 -1.77 6.17
C ASP A 83 1.14 -1.12 7.56
N CYS A 84 0.37 -1.76 8.41
CA CYS A 84 0.02 -1.22 9.73
C CYS A 84 0.04 -2.31 10.79
N SER A 85 0.97 -2.22 11.74
CA SER A 85 1.19 -3.24 12.76
C SER A 85 0.14 -3.27 13.87
N ASP A 86 -0.57 -2.17 14.08
CA ASP A 86 -1.60 -2.02 15.12
C ASP A 86 -2.53 -0.83 14.81
N THR A 87 -3.67 -0.77 15.51
CA THR A 87 -4.68 0.27 15.32
C THR A 87 -4.21 1.67 15.71
N GLY A 88 -3.28 1.79 16.67
CA GLY A 88 -2.72 3.09 17.08
C GLY A 88 -1.94 3.76 15.98
N ARG A 89 -1.37 2.98 15.04
CA ARG A 89 -0.67 3.50 13.88
C ARG A 89 -1.59 4.01 12.76
N LEU A 90 -2.88 3.71 12.80
CA LEU A 90 -3.85 4.26 11.84
C LEU A 90 -4.10 5.77 12.04
N GLY A 91 -3.71 6.34 13.18
CA GLY A 91 -3.88 7.77 13.46
C GLY A 91 -5.34 8.21 13.30
N SER A 92 -5.58 9.28 12.53
CA SER A 92 -6.93 9.81 12.32
C SER A 92 -7.86 8.88 11.54
N ALA A 93 -7.34 7.88 10.84
CA ALA A 93 -8.13 6.88 10.14
C ALA A 93 -8.72 5.81 11.08
N ALA A 94 -8.24 5.72 12.33
CA ALA A 94 -8.73 4.74 13.32
C ALA A 94 -10.25 4.81 13.51
N LYS A 95 -10.85 6.02 13.46
CA LYS A 95 -12.31 6.19 13.58
C LYS A 95 -13.11 5.42 12.51
N TYR A 96 -12.57 5.33 11.29
CA TYR A 96 -13.21 4.58 10.20
C TYR A 96 -13.03 3.08 10.37
N PHE A 97 -11.84 2.66 10.87
CA PHE A 97 -11.58 1.25 11.21
C PHE A 97 -12.54 0.76 12.30
N GLU A 98 -12.67 1.52 13.40
CA GLU A 98 -13.49 1.17 14.56
C GLU A 98 -15.00 1.11 14.24
N SER A 99 -15.44 1.93 13.27
CA SER A 99 -16.86 2.01 12.87
C SER A 99 -17.21 1.11 11.68
N ALA A 100 -16.23 0.55 10.96
CA ALA A 100 -16.46 -0.29 9.80
C ALA A 100 -17.19 -1.59 10.16
N LYS A 101 -18.03 -2.10 9.24
CA LYS A 101 -18.75 -3.36 9.45
C LYS A 101 -17.84 -4.59 9.36
N ARG A 102 -16.77 -4.51 8.59
CA ARG A 102 -15.73 -5.54 8.43
C ARG A 102 -14.39 -4.86 8.27
N THR A 103 -13.34 -5.54 8.72
CA THR A 103 -11.97 -5.02 8.64
C THR A 103 -11.03 -6.07 8.07
N LEU A 104 -10.07 -5.62 7.24
CA LEU A 104 -8.97 -6.43 6.71
C LEU A 104 -7.65 -5.74 7.04
N CYS A 105 -6.66 -6.51 7.49
CA CYS A 105 -5.28 -6.07 7.58
C CYS A 105 -4.40 -6.84 6.59
N ILE A 106 -3.58 -6.13 5.81
CA ILE A 106 -2.54 -6.68 4.94
C ILE A 106 -1.22 -6.10 5.43
N ASP A 107 -0.34 -6.94 5.97
CA ASP A 107 0.84 -6.45 6.66
C ASP A 107 1.98 -7.48 6.71
N HIS A 108 3.23 -7.01 6.76
CA HIS A 108 4.41 -7.84 6.89
C HIS A 108 5.17 -7.65 8.22
N HIS A 109 4.69 -6.78 9.12
CA HIS A 109 5.38 -6.52 10.37
C HIS A 109 5.31 -7.71 11.33
N VAL A 110 6.47 -8.13 11.86
CA VAL A 110 6.58 -9.20 12.88
C VAL A 110 5.78 -8.89 14.14
N THR A 111 5.61 -7.61 14.45
CA THR A 111 4.91 -7.15 15.66
C THR A 111 3.40 -7.08 15.52
N ASN A 112 2.85 -7.39 14.35
CA ASN A 112 1.41 -7.31 14.12
C ASN A 112 0.66 -8.37 14.94
N GLY A 113 -0.32 -7.91 15.73
CA GLY A 113 -1.14 -8.74 16.61
C GLY A 113 -2.43 -9.29 15.99
N ALA A 114 -2.59 -9.22 14.65
CA ALA A 114 -3.81 -9.64 13.93
C ALA A 114 -5.08 -8.92 14.46
N PHE A 115 -5.08 -7.61 14.36
CA PHE A 115 -6.09 -6.74 14.99
C PHE A 115 -7.39 -6.55 14.18
N ALA A 116 -7.44 -7.02 12.93
CA ALA A 116 -8.62 -6.93 12.06
C ALA A 116 -9.48 -8.21 12.10
N ASP A 117 -10.69 -8.18 11.54
CA ASP A 117 -11.56 -9.38 11.42
C ASP A 117 -10.93 -10.42 10.49
N ALA A 118 -10.30 -9.96 9.40
CA ALA A 118 -9.50 -10.78 8.50
C ALA A 118 -8.06 -10.23 8.44
N ASN A 119 -7.08 -11.13 8.47
CA ASN A 119 -5.67 -10.74 8.54
C ASN A 119 -4.86 -11.54 7.52
N TYR A 120 -4.20 -10.81 6.62
CA TYR A 120 -3.25 -11.35 5.64
C TYR A 120 -1.84 -10.86 6.05
N ILE A 121 -1.26 -11.55 7.02
CA ILE A 121 -0.02 -11.15 7.69
C ILE A 121 1.05 -12.20 7.45
N PHE A 122 2.14 -11.79 6.77
CA PHE A 122 3.28 -12.67 6.46
C PHE A 122 4.61 -11.95 6.72
N PRO A 123 5.20 -12.13 7.92
CA PRO A 123 6.44 -11.44 8.31
C PRO A 123 7.68 -11.79 7.49
N ASP A 124 7.65 -12.89 6.74
CA ASP A 124 8.75 -13.28 5.85
C ASP A 124 8.72 -12.55 4.49
N ALA A 125 7.65 -11.80 4.19
CA ALA A 125 7.58 -10.97 3.00
C ALA A 125 8.50 -9.76 3.12
N SER A 126 9.06 -9.32 2.01
CA SER A 126 9.97 -8.17 1.98
C SER A 126 9.26 -6.83 2.22
N SER A 127 7.96 -6.79 1.98
CA SER A 127 7.12 -5.59 2.08
C SER A 127 5.63 -5.97 2.05
N THR A 128 4.77 -5.07 2.47
CA THR A 128 3.31 -5.21 2.28
C THR A 128 2.95 -5.17 0.79
N CYS A 129 3.68 -4.44 -0.04
CA CYS A 129 3.51 -4.43 -1.50
C CYS A 129 3.76 -5.82 -2.13
N GLU A 130 4.72 -6.60 -1.62
CA GLU A 130 4.89 -8.01 -2.03
C GLU A 130 3.63 -8.83 -1.77
N LEU A 131 3.00 -8.64 -0.61
CA LEU A 131 1.76 -9.31 -0.24
C LEU A 131 0.57 -8.86 -1.10
N VAL A 132 0.47 -7.57 -1.39
CA VAL A 132 -0.55 -7.03 -2.30
C VAL A 132 -0.39 -7.65 -3.70
N PHE A 133 0.85 -7.77 -4.21
CA PHE A 133 1.07 -8.48 -5.47
C PHE A 133 0.53 -9.91 -5.42
N GLU A 134 0.73 -10.65 -4.34
CA GLU A 134 0.24 -12.03 -4.22
C GLU A 134 -1.28 -12.12 -4.15
N LEU A 135 -1.90 -11.19 -3.43
CA LEU A 135 -3.33 -11.15 -3.19
C LEU A 135 -4.14 -10.78 -4.44
N LEU A 136 -3.58 -9.94 -5.32
CA LEU A 136 -4.26 -9.49 -6.54
C LEU A 136 -4.18 -10.53 -7.67
N PRO A 137 -5.26 -10.70 -8.48
CA PRO A 137 -5.21 -11.49 -9.72
C PRO A 137 -4.16 -10.92 -10.67
N LYS A 138 -3.21 -11.74 -11.11
CA LYS A 138 -2.07 -11.27 -11.92
C LYS A 138 -2.51 -10.60 -13.23
N GLU A 139 -3.54 -11.14 -13.86
CA GLU A 139 -4.13 -10.61 -15.10
C GLU A 139 -4.86 -9.28 -14.94
N ARG A 140 -5.07 -8.83 -13.67
CA ARG A 140 -5.68 -7.53 -13.35
C ARG A 140 -4.69 -6.52 -12.76
N ILE A 141 -3.43 -6.87 -12.68
CA ILE A 141 -2.39 -5.89 -12.30
C ILE A 141 -2.08 -5.04 -13.53
N THR A 142 -2.54 -3.79 -13.53
CA THR A 142 -2.23 -2.81 -14.57
C THR A 142 -0.81 -2.26 -14.37
N ILE A 143 -0.25 -1.57 -15.36
CA ILE A 143 1.06 -0.91 -15.21
C ILE A 143 1.06 0.05 -14.02
N GLN A 144 -0.02 0.78 -13.80
CA GLN A 144 -0.16 1.74 -12.71
C GLN A 144 -0.18 1.06 -11.33
N ILE A 145 -0.87 -0.08 -11.22
CA ILE A 145 -0.86 -0.90 -10.00
C ILE A 145 0.55 -1.48 -9.79
N ALA A 146 1.20 -1.94 -10.87
CA ALA A 146 2.56 -2.46 -10.83
C ALA A 146 3.58 -1.41 -10.37
N GLU A 147 3.46 -0.16 -10.81
CA GLU A 147 4.30 0.96 -10.35
C GLU A 147 4.14 1.23 -8.85
N CYS A 148 2.91 1.18 -8.34
CA CYS A 148 2.65 1.31 -6.89
C CYS A 148 3.33 0.18 -6.10
N ILE A 149 3.13 -1.07 -6.52
CA ILE A 149 3.71 -2.25 -5.87
C ILE A 149 5.25 -2.19 -5.91
N TYR A 150 5.82 -1.91 -7.10
CA TYR A 150 7.27 -1.82 -7.26
C TYR A 150 7.89 -0.73 -6.38
N THR A 151 7.22 0.41 -6.25
CA THR A 151 7.67 1.53 -5.40
C THR A 151 7.82 1.10 -3.93
N GLY A 152 6.82 0.42 -3.37
CA GLY A 152 6.91 -0.06 -1.99
C GLY A 152 7.97 -1.13 -1.81
N MET A 153 8.06 -2.09 -2.73
CA MET A 153 9.12 -3.11 -2.68
C MET A 153 10.52 -2.50 -2.71
N VAL A 154 10.77 -1.53 -3.59
CA VAL A 154 12.08 -0.83 -3.68
C VAL A 154 12.37 -0.06 -2.40
N HIS A 155 11.36 0.61 -1.82
CA HIS A 155 11.52 1.39 -0.60
C HIS A 155 11.93 0.50 0.59
N ASP A 156 11.16 -0.55 0.88
CA ASP A 156 11.36 -1.41 2.05
C ASP A 156 12.58 -2.31 1.97
N THR A 157 12.97 -2.69 0.74
CA THR A 157 14.18 -3.48 0.52
C THR A 157 15.45 -2.65 0.39
N GLY A 158 15.35 -1.31 0.49
CA GLY A 158 16.49 -0.42 0.25
C GLY A 158 17.10 -0.64 -1.14
N VAL A 159 16.25 -0.60 -2.17
CA VAL A 159 16.65 -0.92 -3.56
C VAL A 159 17.23 -2.35 -3.65
N PHE A 160 16.56 -3.30 -3.01
CA PHE A 160 16.94 -4.73 -2.97
C PHE A 160 18.28 -5.04 -2.29
N GLN A 161 18.77 -4.14 -1.42
CA GLN A 161 20.03 -4.31 -0.70
C GLN A 161 19.86 -4.96 0.69
N TYR A 162 18.67 -4.86 1.30
CA TYR A 162 18.45 -5.37 2.64
C TYR A 162 18.22 -6.88 2.66
N SER A 163 18.48 -7.49 3.83
CA SER A 163 18.39 -8.94 4.03
C SER A 163 16.99 -9.53 3.89
N CYS A 164 15.93 -8.71 3.93
CA CYS A 164 14.57 -9.12 3.65
C CYS A 164 14.35 -9.44 2.16
N THR A 165 15.26 -9.03 1.26
CA THR A 165 15.20 -9.34 -0.17
C THR A 165 15.44 -10.83 -0.41
N SER A 166 14.41 -11.51 -0.89
CA SER A 166 14.43 -12.95 -1.19
C SER A 166 14.43 -13.21 -2.70
N LYS A 167 14.62 -14.48 -3.09
CA LYS A 167 14.41 -14.89 -4.49
C LYS A 167 12.99 -14.53 -4.97
N LYS A 168 11.97 -14.77 -4.13
CA LYS A 168 10.58 -14.45 -4.41
C LYS A 168 10.41 -12.95 -4.66
N THR A 169 10.99 -12.10 -3.82
CA THR A 169 11.00 -10.64 -4.00
C THR A 169 11.56 -10.26 -5.36
N MET A 170 12.69 -10.85 -5.77
CA MET A 170 13.32 -10.57 -7.08
C MET A 170 12.49 -11.11 -8.25
N ASP A 171 11.87 -12.28 -8.11
CA ASP A 171 10.99 -12.83 -9.15
C ASP A 171 9.77 -11.92 -9.37
N ILE A 172 9.17 -11.40 -8.30
CA ILE A 172 8.05 -10.44 -8.39
C ILE A 172 8.51 -9.13 -9.02
N ALA A 173 9.63 -8.56 -8.55
CA ALA A 173 10.18 -7.33 -9.12
C ALA A 173 10.46 -7.49 -10.62
N GLY A 174 11.06 -8.61 -11.03
CA GLY A 174 11.29 -8.94 -12.44
C GLY A 174 10.00 -9.02 -13.25
N SER A 175 8.95 -9.64 -12.69
CA SER A 175 7.64 -9.72 -13.35
C SER A 175 7.00 -8.34 -13.53
N LEU A 176 7.13 -7.45 -12.54
CA LEU A 176 6.63 -6.06 -12.65
C LEU A 176 7.42 -5.28 -13.71
N MET A 177 8.75 -5.45 -13.78
CA MET A 177 9.58 -4.83 -14.81
C MET A 177 9.20 -5.33 -16.21
N GLU A 178 8.89 -6.61 -16.36
CA GLU A 178 8.46 -7.24 -17.62
C GLU A 178 7.12 -6.66 -18.13
N MET A 179 6.27 -6.15 -17.23
CA MET A 179 5.05 -5.41 -17.58
C MET A 179 5.32 -4.04 -18.21
N GLY A 180 6.56 -3.54 -18.18
CA GLY A 180 6.96 -2.29 -18.81
C GLY A 180 6.85 -1.05 -17.93
N ILE A 181 6.89 -1.19 -16.59
CA ILE A 181 6.99 -0.04 -15.68
C ILE A 181 8.31 0.72 -15.91
N ASP A 182 8.30 2.01 -15.65
CA ASP A 182 9.53 2.83 -15.66
C ASP A 182 10.27 2.70 -14.31
N TYR A 183 10.84 1.50 -14.08
CA TYR A 183 11.53 1.17 -12.84
C TYR A 183 12.73 2.07 -12.56
N SER A 184 13.42 2.55 -13.59
CA SER A 184 14.55 3.47 -13.44
C SER A 184 14.10 4.80 -12.86
N ARG A 185 13.03 5.37 -13.40
CA ARG A 185 12.43 6.60 -12.87
C ARG A 185 11.94 6.43 -11.43
N ILE A 186 11.34 5.28 -11.11
CA ILE A 186 10.86 5.00 -9.74
C ILE A 186 12.06 5.02 -8.77
N ILE A 187 13.14 4.32 -9.09
CA ILE A 187 14.35 4.28 -8.26
C ILE A 187 14.96 5.68 -8.13
N ASP A 188 15.07 6.43 -9.23
CA ASP A 188 15.59 7.79 -9.23
C ASP A 188 14.77 8.71 -8.32
N CYS A 189 13.44 8.65 -8.39
CA CYS A 189 12.55 9.42 -7.50
C CYS A 189 12.84 9.12 -6.02
N LEU A 190 13.06 7.86 -5.66
CA LEU A 190 13.30 7.46 -4.27
C LEU A 190 14.71 7.84 -3.77
N LEU A 191 15.72 7.75 -4.61
CA LEU A 191 17.12 7.98 -4.22
C LEU A 191 17.50 9.47 -4.22
N TYR A 192 17.08 10.24 -5.22
CA TYR A 192 17.54 11.62 -5.40
C TYR A 192 16.77 12.68 -4.61
N THR A 193 15.63 12.30 -4.03
CA THR A 193 14.82 13.19 -3.20
C THR A 193 14.95 12.94 -1.70
N SER A 194 15.62 11.86 -1.29
CA SER A 194 16.08 11.71 0.08
C SER A 194 17.31 12.60 0.27
N PRO A 195 17.37 13.50 1.30
CA PRO A 195 18.55 14.28 1.56
C PRO A 195 19.74 13.34 1.76
N SER A 196 20.77 13.48 0.93
CA SER A 196 21.99 12.71 1.07
C SER A 196 22.59 12.94 2.47
N PRO A 197 23.16 11.91 3.14
CA PRO A 197 23.92 12.15 4.37
C PRO A 197 24.99 13.22 4.24
N ARG A 198 25.42 13.57 3.02
CA ARG A 198 26.36 14.66 2.72
C ARG A 198 25.69 16.02 2.81
N ASP A 199 24.38 16.14 2.59
CA ASP A 199 23.66 17.41 2.66
C ASP A 199 23.36 17.83 4.12
N LEU A 200 23.47 16.88 5.07
CA LEU A 200 23.31 17.11 6.52
C LEU A 200 24.62 17.54 7.21
N SER A 201 25.75 17.58 6.51
CA SER A 201 27.08 17.87 7.08
C SER A 201 27.56 19.30 6.89
N THR A 202 26.72 20.21 6.37
CA THR A 202 27.04 21.65 6.20
C THR A 202 26.08 22.51 7.01
N SER A 203 26.24 22.47 8.35
CA SER A 203 25.69 23.48 9.27
C SER A 203 26.64 23.67 10.43
#